data_3cef7cdf155d8b42f29a1ba5309f0d6c
#
_entry.id   3cef7cdf155d8b42f29a1ba5309f0d6c
#
_cell.length_a   1.000
_cell.length_b   1.000
_cell.length_c   1.000
_cell.angle_alpha   90.00
_cell.angle_beta   90.00
_cell.angle_gamma   90.00
#
_symmetry.space_group_name_H-M   'P 1'
#
loop_
_entity.id
_entity.type
_entity.pdbx_description
1 polymer ?
#
loop_
_entity_poly.entity_id
_entity_poly.type
_entity_poly.pdbx_seq_one_letter_code
_entity_poly.pdbx_strand_id
1 'polypeptide(L)'
;MLLCIDIGNTNITLGVYQGKNPGPRWRMATNHERMPDEFVLQLLGLLSLGGLSRDDVDGAVIASVVPPLTGKWVEVCQKGVGLDPLIIGPGIDLGVREL
;
A
#
# COMPACT_ATOMS: atom_id res chain seq x y z
N MET A 1 12.46 -4.14 0.77
CA MET A 1 11.84 -2.82 0.91
C MET A 1 10.48 -2.92 1.58
N LEU A 2 10.12 -1.91 2.35
CA LEU A 2 8.81 -1.84 3.00
C LEU A 2 7.84 -1.07 2.11
N LEU A 3 6.69 -1.68 1.82
CA LEU A 3 5.61 -1.03 1.08
C LEU A 3 4.64 -0.42 2.09
N CYS A 4 4.40 0.88 1.98
CA CYS A 4 3.45 1.60 2.83
C CYS A 4 2.26 2.03 2.00
N ILE A 5 1.06 1.68 2.47
CA ILE A 5 -0.19 1.96 1.77
C ILE A 5 -1.07 2.79 2.69
N ASP A 6 -1.41 4.01 2.26
CA ASP A 6 -2.25 4.92 3.02
C ASP A 6 -3.56 5.11 2.25
N ILE A 7 -4.65 4.60 2.81
CA ILE A 7 -5.96 4.62 2.16
C ILE A 7 -6.81 5.74 2.75
N GLY A 8 -6.97 6.79 1.97
CA GLY A 8 -7.85 7.91 2.31
C GLY A 8 -9.15 7.87 1.53
N ASN A 9 -10.06 8.80 1.85
CA ASN A 9 -11.37 8.83 1.20
C ASN A 9 -11.31 9.17 -0.29
N THR A 10 -10.33 9.95 -0.70
CA THR A 10 -10.20 10.38 -2.10
C THR A 10 -8.99 9.79 -2.80
N ASN A 11 -7.91 9.54 -2.07
CA ASN A 11 -6.68 9.05 -2.66
C ASN A 11 -6.10 7.91 -1.86
N ILE A 12 -5.43 7.00 -2.56
CA ILE A 12 -4.59 5.96 -1.96
C ILE A 12 -3.16 6.33 -2.30
N THR A 13 -2.32 6.48 -1.29
CA THR A 13 -0.91 6.80 -1.46
C THR A 13 -0.09 5.55 -1.21
N LEU A 14 0.82 5.25 -2.13
CA LEU A 14 1.74 4.11 -2.04
C LEU A 14 3.15 4.64 -1.98
N GLY A 15 3.96 4.07 -1.10
CA GLY A 15 5.36 4.42 -1.01
C GLY A 15 6.20 3.22 -0.64
N VAL A 16 7.47 3.22 -1.04
CA VAL A 16 8.40 2.17 -0.64
C VAL A 16 9.57 2.79 0.10
N TYR A 17 10.05 2.08 1.11
CA TYR A 17 11.17 2.53 1.93
C TYR A 17 12.25 1.47 1.98
N GLN A 18 13.50 1.90 1.86
CA GLN A 18 14.66 1.06 2.10
C GLN A 18 15.24 1.50 3.44
N GLY A 19 14.88 0.78 4.51
CA GLY A 19 15.19 1.23 5.86
C GLY A 19 14.51 2.56 6.13
N LYS A 20 15.27 3.61 6.41
CA LYS A 20 14.75 4.97 6.64
C LYS A 20 14.73 5.81 5.37
N ASN A 21 15.24 5.29 4.27
CA ASN A 21 15.34 6.05 3.03
C ASN A 21 14.06 5.90 2.21
N PRO A 22 13.34 7.00 1.94
CA PRO A 22 12.16 6.94 1.10
C PRO A 22 12.55 6.67 -0.35
N GLY A 23 11.79 5.78 -0.98
CA GLY A 23 11.91 5.51 -2.40
C GLY A 23 10.76 6.15 -3.16
N PRO A 24 10.39 5.59 -4.32
CA PRO A 24 9.28 6.11 -5.11
C PRO A 24 7.98 6.16 -4.33
N ARG A 25 7.16 7.15 -4.67
CA ARG A 25 5.82 7.30 -4.11
C ARG A 25 4.84 7.53 -5.26
N TRP A 26 3.65 6.98 -5.09
CA TRP A 26 2.60 7.11 -6.08
C TRP A 26 1.27 7.38 -5.40
N ARG A 27 0.35 7.94 -6.17
CA ARG A 27 -0.99 8.23 -5.69
C ARG A 27 -1.98 7.79 -6.74
N MET A 28 -3.06 7.15 -6.30
CA MET A 28 -4.15 6.77 -7.19
C MET A 28 -5.46 7.21 -6.58
N ALA A 29 -6.49 7.30 -7.41
CA ALA A 29 -7.82 7.64 -6.92
C ALA A 29 -8.36 6.49 -6.07
N THR A 30 -9.04 6.85 -4.98
CA THR A 30 -9.78 5.87 -4.20
C THR A 30 -11.02 5.49 -5.00
N ASN A 31 -11.09 4.23 -5.42
CA ASN A 31 -12.22 3.70 -6.17
C ASN A 31 -12.81 2.53 -5.39
N HIS A 32 -13.95 2.77 -4.75
CA HIS A 32 -14.57 1.79 -3.85
C HIS A 32 -15.09 0.55 -4.57
N GLU A 33 -15.35 0.66 -5.86
CA GLU A 33 -15.94 -0.43 -6.64
C GLU A 33 -14.87 -1.32 -7.29
N ARG A 34 -13.61 -0.90 -7.27
CA ARG A 34 -12.54 -1.64 -7.91
C ARG A 34 -12.27 -2.94 -7.14
N MET A 35 -12.07 -4.01 -7.89
CA MET A 35 -11.80 -5.31 -7.31
C MET A 35 -10.32 -5.42 -6.90
N PRO A 36 -9.98 -6.30 -5.93
CA PRO A 36 -8.59 -6.49 -5.52
C PRO A 36 -7.65 -6.79 -6.69
N ASP A 37 -8.08 -7.61 -7.65
CA ASP A 37 -7.23 -7.95 -8.80
C ASP A 37 -6.87 -6.73 -9.64
N GLU A 38 -7.78 -5.76 -9.73
CA GLU A 38 -7.51 -4.52 -10.46
C GLU A 38 -6.47 -3.68 -9.72
N PHE A 39 -6.57 -3.62 -8.40
CA PHE A 39 -5.56 -2.94 -7.58
C PHE A 39 -4.20 -3.63 -7.68
N VAL A 40 -4.18 -4.96 -7.77
CA VAL A 40 -2.92 -5.71 -7.95
C VAL A 40 -2.23 -5.27 -9.23
N LEU A 41 -2.98 -5.17 -10.33
CA LEU A 41 -2.41 -4.72 -11.60
C LEU A 41 -1.84 -3.31 -11.49
N GLN A 42 -2.55 -2.41 -10.82
CA GLN A 42 -2.07 -1.05 -10.62
C GLN A 42 -0.81 -1.03 -9.75
N LEU A 43 -0.82 -1.77 -8.65
CA LEU A 43 0.34 -1.84 -7.75
C LEU A 43 1.58 -2.34 -8.47
N LEU A 44 1.46 -3.46 -9.19
CA LEU A 44 2.60 -4.03 -9.89
C LEU A 44 3.10 -3.12 -10.99
N GLY A 45 2.19 -2.43 -11.68
CA GLY A 45 2.55 -1.45 -12.70
C GLY A 45 3.31 -0.27 -12.11
N LEU A 46 2.86 0.24 -10.97
CA LEU A 46 3.54 1.36 -10.30
C LEU A 46 4.93 0.96 -9.81
N LEU A 47 5.06 -0.23 -9.20
CA LEU A 47 6.37 -0.74 -8.80
C LEU A 47 7.31 -0.80 -9.99
N SER A 48 6.82 -1.32 -11.12
CA SER A 48 7.61 -1.41 -12.34
C SER A 48 8.07 -0.04 -12.84
N LEU A 49 7.19 0.97 -12.78
CA LEU A 49 7.56 2.34 -13.14
C LEU A 49 8.69 2.86 -12.25
N GLY A 50 8.73 2.44 -10.99
CA GLY A 50 9.79 2.82 -10.07
C GLY A 50 11.05 1.96 -10.18
N GLY A 51 11.11 1.06 -11.17
CA GLY A 51 12.24 0.17 -11.33
C GLY A 51 12.28 -0.99 -10.35
N LEU A 52 11.13 -1.31 -9.75
CA LEU A 52 11.02 -2.34 -8.72
C LEU A 52 10.16 -3.49 -9.20
N SER A 53 10.37 -4.66 -8.60
CA SER A 53 9.51 -5.82 -8.81
C SER A 53 8.87 -6.21 -7.49
N ARG A 54 7.90 -7.12 -7.56
CA ARG A 54 7.24 -7.62 -6.35
C ARG A 54 8.24 -8.27 -5.38
N ASP A 55 9.30 -8.84 -5.90
CA ASP A 55 10.30 -9.53 -5.07
C ASP A 55 11.16 -8.57 -4.25
N ASP A 56 11.17 -7.30 -4.63
CA ASP A 56 11.91 -6.27 -3.87
C ASP A 56 11.18 -5.88 -2.58
N VAL A 57 9.89 -6.22 -2.46
CA VAL A 57 9.07 -5.87 -1.31
C VAL A 57 9.08 -7.04 -0.31
N ASP A 58 9.54 -6.78 0.91
CA ASP A 58 9.64 -7.81 1.95
C ASP A 58 8.77 -7.51 3.17
N GLY A 59 8.05 -6.41 3.17
CA GLY A 59 7.09 -6.07 4.21
C GLY A 59 6.06 -5.09 3.69
N ALA A 60 4.89 -5.06 4.32
CA ALA A 60 3.83 -4.15 3.93
C ALA A 60 3.07 -3.65 5.15
N VAL A 61 2.68 -2.38 5.11
CA VAL A 61 1.90 -1.72 6.16
C VAL A 61 0.73 -0.99 5.50
N ILE A 62 -0.46 -1.15 6.06
CA ILE A 62 -1.66 -0.44 5.60
C ILE A 62 -2.15 0.47 6.71
N ALA A 63 -2.29 1.77 6.41
CA ALA A 63 -3.02 2.71 7.23
C ALA A 63 -4.28 3.09 6.47
N SER A 64 -5.45 2.96 7.08
CA SER A 64 -6.70 3.16 6.37
C SER A 64 -7.75 3.83 7.23
N VAL A 65 -8.48 4.78 6.61
CA VAL A 65 -9.70 5.37 7.18
C VAL A 65 -10.93 4.91 6.40
N VAL A 66 -10.78 3.91 5.52
CA VAL A 66 -11.87 3.39 4.69
C VAL A 66 -11.96 1.88 4.92
N PRO A 67 -12.67 1.44 5.97
CA PRO A 67 -12.70 0.02 6.34
C PRO A 67 -13.04 -0.95 5.20
N PRO A 68 -14.00 -0.67 4.32
CA PRO A 68 -14.27 -1.60 3.23
C PRO A 68 -13.10 -1.84 2.29
N LEU A 69 -12.21 -0.86 2.16
CA LEU A 69 -11.03 -1.00 1.30
C LEU A 69 -9.88 -1.67 2.01
N THR A 70 -9.83 -1.62 3.34
CA THR A 70 -8.78 -2.27 4.10
C THR A 70 -8.69 -3.75 3.76
N GLY A 71 -9.83 -4.46 3.79
CA GLY A 71 -9.86 -5.88 3.47
C GLY A 71 -9.43 -6.16 2.03
N LYS A 72 -9.86 -5.34 1.09
CA LYS A 72 -9.46 -5.49 -0.31
C LYS A 72 -7.94 -5.35 -0.45
N TRP A 73 -7.34 -4.39 0.25
CA TRP A 73 -5.90 -4.15 0.15
C TRP A 73 -5.07 -5.19 0.90
N VAL A 74 -5.63 -5.84 1.92
CA VAL A 74 -4.99 -7.03 2.50
C VAL A 74 -4.84 -8.09 1.41
N GLU A 75 -5.91 -8.35 0.66
CA GLU A 75 -5.86 -9.32 -0.44
C GLU A 75 -4.89 -8.89 -1.54
N VAL A 76 -4.84 -7.59 -1.84
CA VAL A 76 -3.89 -7.04 -2.82
C VAL A 76 -2.45 -7.34 -2.40
N CYS A 77 -2.12 -7.14 -1.13
CA CYS A 77 -0.78 -7.45 -0.63
C CYS A 77 -0.47 -8.94 -0.73
N GLN A 78 -1.43 -9.78 -0.39
CA GLN A 78 -1.25 -11.24 -0.46
C GLN A 78 -1.03 -11.71 -1.89
N LYS A 79 -1.85 -11.26 -2.82
CA LYS A 79 -1.77 -11.66 -4.23
C LYS A 79 -0.65 -10.96 -4.98
N GLY A 80 -0.47 -9.67 -4.72
CA GLY A 80 0.48 -8.86 -5.47
C GLY A 80 1.92 -9.06 -5.07
N VAL A 81 2.20 -9.02 -3.77
CA VAL A 81 3.59 -9.12 -3.27
C VAL A 81 3.80 -10.32 -2.35
N GLY A 82 2.77 -11.13 -2.13
CA GLY A 82 2.90 -12.37 -1.36
C GLY A 82 3.10 -12.16 0.13
N LEU A 83 2.60 -11.05 0.69
CA LEU A 83 2.83 -10.68 2.09
C LEU A 83 1.52 -10.40 2.80
N ASP A 84 1.49 -10.70 4.10
CA ASP A 84 0.42 -10.28 4.98
C ASP A 84 0.80 -8.92 5.56
N PRO A 85 0.02 -7.86 5.31
CA PRO A 85 0.37 -6.54 5.78
C PRO A 85 0.07 -6.35 7.26
N LEU A 86 0.86 -5.49 7.91
CA LEU A 86 0.51 -4.96 9.22
C LEU A 86 -0.52 -3.86 9.02
N ILE A 87 -1.62 -3.92 9.75
CA ILE A 87 -2.69 -2.93 9.62
C ILE A 87 -2.62 -1.96 10.80
N ILE A 88 -2.59 -0.66 10.48
CA ILE A 88 -2.60 0.41 11.46
C ILE A 88 -3.98 1.05 11.41
N GLY A 89 -4.72 0.96 12.51
CA GLY A 89 -6.03 1.57 12.60
C GLY A 89 -5.97 3.00 13.10
N PRO A 90 -7.10 3.73 13.00
CA PRO A 90 -7.20 5.04 13.60
C PRO A 90 -6.91 4.99 15.09
N GLY A 91 -6.17 5.97 15.59
CA GLY A 91 -5.83 6.05 17.02
C GLY A 91 -4.53 5.35 17.38
N ILE A 92 -3.94 4.60 16.47
CA ILE A 92 -2.63 3.99 16.70
C ILE A 92 -1.56 4.92 16.12
N ASP A 93 -0.72 5.43 17.00
CA ASP A 93 0.37 6.31 16.59
C ASP A 93 1.68 5.53 16.61
N LEU A 94 2.19 5.25 15.43
CA LEU A 94 3.47 4.58 15.26
C LEU A 94 4.56 5.53 14.78
N GLY A 95 4.27 6.84 14.79
CA GLY A 95 5.22 7.85 14.34
C GLY A 95 5.23 8.04 12.83
N VAL A 96 4.83 7.05 12.06
CA VAL A 96 4.82 7.17 10.60
C VAL A 96 3.66 8.02 10.09
N ARG A 97 2.63 8.18 10.90
CA ARG A 97 1.46 8.97 10.51
C ARG A 97 1.68 10.46 10.63
N GLU A 98 2.71 10.83 11.34
CA GLU A 98 3.08 12.22 11.53
C GLU A 98 3.77 12.81 10.30
N LEU A 99 4.08 11.99 9.36
CA LEU A 99 4.84 12.38 8.17
C LEU A 99 4.01 13.14 7.15
#